data_5f292ba80a167c31c3ac28c57c245b24
#
_entry.id   5f292ba80a167c31c3ac28c57c245b24
#
_cell.length_a   1.000
_cell.length_b   1.000
_cell.length_c   1.000
_cell.angle_alpha   90.00
_cell.angle_beta   90.00
_cell.angle_gamma   90.00
#
_symmetry.space_group_name_H-M   'P 1'
#
loop_
_entity.id
_entity.type
_entity.pdbx_description
1 polymer ?
#
loop_
_entity_poly.entity_id
_entity_poly.type
_entity_poly.pdbx_seq_one_letter_code
_entity_poly.pdbx_strand_id
1 'polypeptide(L)' 'MSTPTRVFAQSLGRVARNYHPTLSWDELEPSLVDAWHASAWGGTTSWSRVRELARSSWTHADA' A
#
# COMPACT_ATOMS: atom_id res chain seq x y z
N MET A 1 9.61 9.04 8.78
CA MET A 1 8.63 8.95 7.66
C MET A 1 7.65 10.11 7.79
N SER A 2 7.41 10.84 6.71
CA SER A 2 6.51 11.97 6.74
C SER A 2 5.04 11.53 6.75
N THR A 3 4.15 12.41 7.24
CA THR A 3 2.72 12.12 7.26
C THR A 3 2.16 11.84 5.85
N PRO A 4 2.49 12.63 4.82
CA PRO A 4 2.01 12.33 3.46
C PRO A 4 2.46 10.95 2.95
N THR A 5 3.68 10.52 3.27
CA THR A 5 4.19 9.21 2.89
C THR A 5 3.35 8.09 3.53
N ARG A 6 3.05 8.24 4.81
CA ARG A 6 2.23 7.25 5.54
C ARG A 6 0.81 7.19 4.98
N VAL A 7 0.22 8.36 4.73
CA VAL A 7 -1.14 8.44 4.21
C VAL A 7 -1.22 7.77 2.83
N PHE A 8 -0.22 8.01 1.97
CA PHE A 8 -0.20 7.38 0.66
C PHE A 8 -0.12 5.87 0.76
N ALA A 9 0.77 5.35 1.62
CA ALA A 9 0.92 3.92 1.81
C ALA A 9 -0.38 3.29 2.32
N GLN A 10 -1.03 3.92 3.29
CA GLN A 10 -2.30 3.45 3.81
C GLN A 10 -3.39 3.48 2.75
N SER A 11 -3.40 4.51 1.92
CA SER A 11 -4.38 4.63 0.83
C SER A 11 -4.21 3.52 -0.19
N LEU A 12 -2.98 3.13 -0.51
CA LEU A 12 -2.72 2.04 -1.44
C LEU A 12 -3.37 0.74 -0.95
N GLY A 13 -3.20 0.42 0.33
CA GLY A 13 -3.79 -0.79 0.91
C GLY A 13 -5.30 -0.78 0.84
N ARG A 14 -5.91 0.34 1.22
CA ARG A 14 -7.37 0.48 1.23
C ARG A 14 -7.96 0.43 -0.18
N VAL A 15 -7.34 1.14 -1.11
CA VAL A 15 -7.79 1.15 -2.50
C VAL A 15 -7.68 -0.25 -3.11
N ALA A 16 -6.57 -0.94 -2.85
CA ALA A 16 -6.40 -2.31 -3.35
C ALA A 16 -7.50 -3.24 -2.84
N ARG A 17 -7.88 -3.12 -1.57
CA ARG A 17 -8.95 -3.93 -1.01
C ARG A 17 -10.30 -3.65 -1.67
N ASN A 18 -10.57 -2.37 -1.93
CA ASN A 18 -11.83 -1.96 -2.54
C ASN A 18 -11.94 -2.42 -4.00
N TYR A 19 -10.84 -2.34 -4.75
CA TYR A 19 -10.85 -2.71 -6.18
C TYR A 19 -10.72 -4.22 -6.40
N HIS A 20 -10.09 -4.93 -5.47
CA HIS A 20 -9.81 -6.36 -5.60
C HIS A 20 -10.18 -7.09 -4.31
N PRO A 21 -11.47 -7.15 -3.96
CA PRO A 21 -11.89 -7.67 -2.66
C PRO A 21 -11.62 -9.18 -2.48
N THR A 22 -11.37 -9.90 -3.57
CA THR A 22 -11.16 -11.35 -3.51
C THR A 22 -9.70 -11.76 -3.59
N LEU A 23 -8.78 -10.82 -3.90
CA LEU A 23 -7.36 -11.13 -4.00
C LEU A 23 -6.71 -11.13 -2.62
N SER A 24 -5.74 -12.03 -2.43
CA SER A 24 -4.94 -12.06 -1.21
C SER A 24 -3.89 -10.96 -1.25
N TRP A 25 -3.29 -10.69 -0.09
CA TRP A 25 -2.19 -9.73 -0.01
C TRP A 25 -1.03 -10.13 -0.94
N ASP A 26 -0.68 -11.43 -0.94
CA ASP A 26 0.44 -11.90 -1.76
C ASP A 26 0.18 -11.69 -3.25
N GLU A 27 -1.07 -11.79 -3.67
CA GLU A 27 -1.44 -11.56 -5.07
C GLU A 27 -1.41 -10.06 -5.43
N LEU A 28 -1.74 -9.21 -4.46
CA LEU A 28 -1.81 -7.75 -4.66
C LEU A 28 -0.45 -7.07 -4.54
N GLU A 29 0.42 -7.58 -3.69
CA GLU A 29 1.66 -6.87 -3.34
C GLU A 29 2.51 -6.48 -4.55
N PRO A 30 2.74 -7.34 -5.56
CA PRO A 30 3.53 -6.92 -6.72
C PRO A 30 3.01 -5.67 -7.41
N SER A 31 1.69 -5.54 -7.54
CA SER A 31 1.07 -4.35 -8.13
C SER A 31 1.26 -3.12 -7.26
N LEU A 32 1.18 -3.30 -5.94
CA LEU A 32 1.39 -2.20 -5.00
C LEU A 32 2.83 -1.73 -5.00
N VAL A 33 3.78 -2.66 -5.12
CA VAL A 33 5.20 -2.32 -5.23
C VAL A 33 5.44 -1.48 -6.49
N ASP A 34 4.87 -1.88 -7.62
CA ASP A 34 5.00 -1.13 -8.86
C ASP A 34 4.41 0.29 -8.73
N ALA A 35 3.24 0.39 -8.11
CA ALA A 35 2.59 1.68 -7.89
C ALA A 35 3.43 2.56 -6.95
N TRP A 36 4.03 1.97 -5.93
CA TRP A 36 4.89 2.69 -5.01
C TRP A 36 6.11 3.26 -5.73
N HIS A 37 6.78 2.43 -6.53
CA HIS A 37 7.98 2.86 -7.27
C HIS A 37 7.67 3.92 -8.32
N ALA A 38 6.47 3.89 -8.88
CA ALA A 38 6.04 4.89 -9.87
C ALA A 38 5.65 6.22 -9.22
N SER A 39 5.43 6.24 -7.91
CA SER A 39 5.05 7.45 -7.19
C SER A 39 6.27 8.29 -6.82
N ALA A 40 6.01 9.54 -6.43
CA ALA A 40 7.06 10.44 -5.94
C ALA A 40 7.73 9.92 -4.67
N TRP A 41 7.04 9.07 -3.90
CA TRP A 41 7.54 8.55 -2.63
C TRP A 41 8.54 7.41 -2.81
N GLY A 42 8.47 6.71 -3.92
CA GLY A 42 9.29 5.53 -4.17
C GLY A 42 10.78 5.81 -4.22
N GLY A 43 11.16 7.04 -4.56
CA GLY A 43 12.57 7.44 -4.61
C GLY A 43 13.15 7.81 -3.25
N THR A 44 12.31 8.05 -2.24
CA THR A 44 12.76 8.52 -0.93
C THR A 44 12.53 7.53 0.20
N THR A 45 11.55 6.63 0.05
CA THR A 45 11.21 5.65 1.07
C THR A 45 11.03 4.29 0.40
N SER A 46 11.74 3.28 0.89
CA SER A 46 11.62 1.94 0.32
C SER A 46 10.28 1.31 0.70
N TRP A 47 9.77 0.43 -0.17
CA TRP A 47 8.53 -0.30 0.07
C TRP A 47 8.57 -1.08 1.39
N SER A 48 9.73 -1.66 1.72
CA SER A 48 9.86 -2.46 2.94
C SER A 48 9.53 -1.67 4.21
N ARG A 49 9.69 -0.35 4.19
CA ARG A 49 9.38 0.52 5.33
C ARG A 49 7.89 0.79 5.48
N VAL A 50 7.16 0.79 4.37
CA VAL A 50 5.74 1.15 4.35
C VAL A 50 4.82 -0.05 4.15
N ARG A 51 5.38 -1.20 3.85
CA ARG A 51 4.64 -2.42 3.56
C ARG A 51 3.62 -2.75 4.66
N GLU A 52 4.02 -2.67 5.92
CA GLU A 52 3.13 -2.99 7.03
C GLU A 52 2.00 -1.98 7.18
N LEU A 53 2.26 -0.71 6.87
CA LEU A 53 1.21 0.29 6.89
C LEU A 53 0.15 -0.02 5.82
N ALA A 54 0.61 -0.35 4.61
CA ALA A 54 -0.29 -0.70 3.51
C ALA A 54 -1.06 -1.97 3.83
N ARG A 55 -0.39 -2.98 4.35
CA ARG A 55 -1.01 -4.25 4.70
C ARG A 55 -2.04 -4.10 5.82
N SER A 56 -1.71 -3.34 6.84
CA SER A 56 -2.63 -3.07 7.94
C SER A 56 -3.90 -2.38 7.44
N SER A 57 -3.73 -1.38 6.57
CA SER A 57 -4.84 -0.66 5.99
C SER A 57 -5.71 -1.58 5.11
N TRP A 58 -5.06 -2.46 4.34
CA TRP A 58 -5.74 -3.46 3.52
C TRP A 58 -6.54 -4.43 4.40
N THR A 59 -5.94 -4.90 5.49
CA THR A 59 -6.58 -5.84 6.40
C THR A 59 -7.84 -5.24 7.04
N HIS A 60 -7.82 -3.96 7.37
CA HIS A 60 -8.89 -3.29 8.09
C HIS A 60 -9.86 -2.51 7.19
N ALA A 61 -9.68 -2.59 5.87
CA ALA A 61 -10.49 -1.80 4.95
C ALA A 61 -11.98 -2.18 4.97
N ASP A 62 -12.30 -3.40 5.40
CA ASP A 62 -13.67 -3.89 5.48
C ASP A 62 -14.35 -3.56 6.83
N ALA A 63 -13.60 -3.04 7.77
CA ALA A 63 -14.11 -2.78 9.11
C ALA A 63 -15.04 -1.58 9.17
#